data_ec7e3db04c267551e17648399c51da8c
#
_entry.id   ec7e3db04c267551e17648399c51da8c
#
_cell.length_a   1.000
_cell.length_b   1.000
_cell.length_c   1.000
_cell.angle_alpha   90.00
_cell.angle_beta   90.00
_cell.angle_gamma   90.00
#
_symmetry.space_group_name_H-M   'P 1'
#
loop_
_entity.id
_entity.type
_entity.pdbx_description
1 polymer ?
#
loop_
_entity_poly.entity_id
_entity_poly.type
_entity_poly.pdbx_seq_one_letter_code
_entity_poly.pdbx_strand_id
1 'polypeptide(L)'
;MKKTVIVSSPGKLIIGGEHAVVYGRRALVTSIGMRLYMELTEEEIENNETNKSLLKILFHDTNQHYSIDLLDIHDSYPIEIQAILYVYNHFKSFISNQSHLNIQVRSEIPIGAGLGSSAAFSVCLVGCFYLLYYKTFNQEDINQLSYKVECIFHGTPSGIDNTISTYGQSLVYSRTLKQHINFHLSNLAIIDTGIPKSTKKMVDLVRLFIENNQKDGEKILNDIELCVDKMIEYPEQINQLFQQNQQLLKCLGVSTIEIDNIIQILIDKNISAKITGAGGGGCLIALTSNFTKDQILDLLKDNHIKSIYFVECGVEGLREEQIF
;
A
#
# COMPACT_ATOMS: atom_id res chain seq x y z
N MET A 1 -17.58 18.56 -24.94
CA MET A 1 -16.59 17.50 -25.33
C MET A 1 -16.30 16.66 -24.10
N LYS A 2 -16.13 15.32 -24.26
CA LYS A 2 -15.84 14.41 -23.14
C LYS A 2 -14.40 13.90 -23.27
N LYS A 3 -13.60 13.98 -22.17
CA LYS A 3 -12.26 13.44 -22.09
C LYS A 3 -12.22 12.47 -20.92
N THR A 4 -11.73 11.25 -21.15
CA THR A 4 -11.63 10.20 -20.11
C THR A 4 -10.22 9.64 -20.08
N VAL A 5 -9.70 9.41 -18.90
CA VAL A 5 -8.45 8.70 -18.64
C VAL A 5 -8.67 7.66 -17.57
N ILE A 6 -7.99 6.52 -17.69
CA ILE A 6 -8.01 5.46 -16.68
C ILE A 6 -6.58 5.14 -16.31
N VAL A 7 -6.28 5.08 -15.03
CA VAL A 7 -4.98 4.68 -14.52
C VAL A 7 -5.11 3.62 -13.45
N SER A 8 -4.03 2.89 -13.23
CA SER A 8 -3.94 2.00 -12.06
C SER A 8 -2.59 2.11 -11.37
N SER A 9 -2.58 1.83 -10.07
CA SER A 9 -1.38 1.83 -9.25
C SER A 9 -1.38 0.63 -8.31
N PRO A 10 -0.22 -0.05 -8.10
CA PRO A 10 -0.12 -1.24 -7.27
C PRO A 10 -0.15 -0.92 -5.78
N GLY A 11 -0.55 -1.92 -4.99
CA GLY A 11 -0.25 -1.98 -3.58
C GLY A 11 1.21 -2.31 -3.31
N LYS A 12 1.57 -2.46 -2.01
CA LYS A 12 2.93 -2.76 -1.57
C LYS A 12 2.97 -3.80 -0.45
N LEU A 13 4.12 -4.43 -0.31
CA LEU A 13 4.48 -5.29 0.82
C LEU A 13 5.85 -4.92 1.37
N ILE A 14 6.02 -5.06 2.68
CA ILE A 14 7.34 -5.09 3.31
C ILE A 14 7.78 -6.56 3.38
N ILE A 15 8.88 -6.87 2.69
CA ILE A 15 9.46 -8.21 2.66
C ILE A 15 10.36 -8.44 3.88
N GLY A 16 11.08 -7.41 4.30
CA GLY A 16 11.90 -7.40 5.50
C GLY A 16 12.25 -5.98 5.93
N GLY A 17 12.68 -5.81 7.18
CA GLY A 17 13.04 -4.49 7.72
C GLY A 17 11.92 -3.80 8.48
N GLU A 18 10.81 -4.51 8.78
CA GLU A 18 9.72 -4.01 9.60
C GLU A 18 10.25 -3.48 10.92
N HIS A 19 9.73 -2.39 11.42
CA HIS A 19 10.18 -1.64 12.60
C HIS A 19 11.61 -1.10 12.48
N ALA A 20 12.60 -1.88 12.04
CA ALA A 20 13.98 -1.45 11.93
C ALA A 20 14.15 -0.21 11.04
N VAL A 21 13.31 -0.08 10.00
CA VAL A 21 13.29 1.08 9.10
C VAL A 21 12.95 2.39 9.83
N VAL A 22 12.16 2.34 10.88
CA VAL A 22 11.82 3.51 11.72
C VAL A 22 13.06 4.04 12.44
N TYR A 23 14.01 3.15 12.74
CA TYR A 23 15.29 3.45 13.37
C TYR A 23 16.45 3.64 12.38
N GLY A 24 16.13 3.88 11.10
CA GLY A 24 17.13 4.21 10.07
C GLY A 24 17.80 3.01 9.41
N ARG A 25 17.41 1.79 9.74
CA ARG A 25 17.88 0.56 9.10
C ARG A 25 17.19 0.36 7.75
N ARG A 26 17.76 -0.51 6.90
CA ARG A 26 17.20 -0.81 5.58
C ARG A 26 15.96 -1.70 5.69
N ALA A 27 15.00 -1.45 4.80
CA ALA A 27 13.88 -2.34 4.55
C ALA A 27 13.85 -2.71 3.06
N LEU A 28 13.40 -3.93 2.78
CA LEU A 28 13.07 -4.40 1.43
C LEU A 28 11.56 -4.34 1.27
N VAL A 29 11.11 -3.49 0.33
CA VAL A 29 9.69 -3.26 0.02
C VAL A 29 9.46 -3.58 -1.45
N THR A 30 8.30 -4.13 -1.79
CA THR A 30 7.96 -4.50 -3.16
C THR A 30 6.53 -4.10 -3.50
N SER A 31 6.30 -3.77 -4.78
CA SER A 31 4.97 -3.62 -5.34
C SER A 31 4.31 -4.99 -5.51
N ILE A 32 2.98 -5.04 -5.47
CA ILE A 32 2.19 -6.26 -5.64
C ILE A 32 1.17 -6.13 -6.76
N GLY A 33 0.82 -7.26 -7.40
CA GLY A 33 -0.11 -7.31 -8.52
C GLY A 33 -1.56 -6.91 -8.20
N MET A 34 -1.90 -6.70 -6.92
CA MET A 34 -3.19 -6.12 -6.52
C MET A 34 -3.16 -4.60 -6.74
N ARG A 35 -4.11 -4.07 -7.50
CA ARG A 35 -4.11 -2.68 -7.95
C ARG A 35 -5.35 -1.92 -7.53
N LEU A 36 -5.21 -0.61 -7.40
CA LEU A 36 -6.31 0.34 -7.39
C LEU A 36 -6.43 0.94 -8.79
N TYR A 37 -7.64 1.03 -9.28
CA TYR A 37 -7.99 1.61 -10.57
C TYR A 37 -8.79 2.88 -10.34
N MET A 38 -8.48 3.91 -11.13
CA MET A 38 -9.20 5.18 -11.09
C MET A 38 -9.48 5.67 -12.50
N GLU A 39 -10.75 6.03 -12.74
CA GLU A 39 -11.18 6.72 -13.94
C GLU A 39 -11.46 8.18 -13.60
N LEU A 40 -10.97 9.10 -14.42
CA LEU A 40 -11.30 10.52 -14.38
C LEU A 40 -11.86 10.94 -15.72
N THR A 41 -13.08 11.48 -15.70
CA THR A 41 -13.74 12.06 -16.87
C THR A 41 -14.00 13.55 -16.65
N GLU A 42 -13.61 14.39 -17.61
CA GLU A 42 -14.02 15.77 -17.74
C GLU A 42 -15.05 15.88 -18.87
N GLU A 43 -16.23 16.42 -18.57
CA GLU A 43 -17.35 16.55 -19.52
C GLU A 43 -17.89 17.99 -19.51
N GLU A 44 -17.92 18.66 -20.68
CA GLU A 44 -18.46 20.01 -20.80
C GLU A 44 -19.97 20.05 -20.53
N ILE A 45 -20.40 21.06 -19.82
CA ILE A 45 -21.82 21.29 -19.51
C ILE A 45 -22.52 21.79 -20.78
N GLU A 46 -23.63 21.15 -21.16
CA GLU A 46 -24.46 21.60 -22.28
C GLU A 46 -25.28 22.85 -21.90
N ASN A 47 -25.51 23.75 -22.88
CA ASN A 47 -26.10 25.07 -22.68
C ASN A 47 -27.52 25.09 -22.04
N ASN A 48 -28.11 23.92 -21.77
CA ASN A 48 -29.46 23.79 -21.20
C ASN A 48 -29.47 23.30 -19.73
N GLU A 49 -28.30 23.01 -19.14
CA GLU A 49 -28.17 22.56 -17.76
C GLU A 49 -27.87 23.73 -16.80
N THR A 50 -28.19 23.54 -15.52
CA THR A 50 -27.84 24.52 -14.48
C THR A 50 -26.33 24.77 -14.52
N ASN A 51 -25.91 26.07 -14.56
CA ASN A 51 -24.50 26.51 -14.66
C ASN A 51 -23.58 26.08 -13.48
N LYS A 52 -23.77 24.87 -12.94
CA LYS A 52 -23.04 24.36 -11.78
C LYS A 52 -22.02 23.30 -12.21
N SER A 53 -20.75 23.61 -12.04
CA SER A 53 -19.69 22.60 -12.16
C SER A 53 -19.74 21.63 -10.99
N LEU A 54 -19.94 20.33 -11.26
CA LEU A 54 -20.06 19.29 -10.25
C LEU A 54 -18.85 18.36 -10.31
N LEU A 55 -18.35 17.99 -9.11
CA LEU A 55 -17.45 16.87 -8.92
C LEU A 55 -18.27 15.68 -8.41
N LYS A 56 -18.42 14.66 -9.26
CA LYS A 56 -19.12 13.41 -8.94
C LYS A 56 -18.08 12.32 -8.66
N ILE A 57 -18.26 11.59 -7.57
CA ILE A 57 -17.31 10.55 -7.13
C ILE A 57 -18.09 9.29 -6.81
N LEU A 58 -17.59 8.15 -7.31
CA LEU A 58 -18.11 6.81 -7.02
C LEU A 58 -16.96 5.93 -6.51
N PHE A 59 -17.11 5.41 -5.30
CA PHE A 59 -16.30 4.33 -4.76
C PHE A 59 -17.05 3.01 -4.92
N HIS A 60 -16.65 2.17 -5.89
CA HIS A 60 -17.33 0.93 -6.22
C HIS A 60 -17.34 -0.07 -5.05
N ASP A 61 -16.22 -0.18 -4.32
CA ASP A 61 -16.07 -1.20 -3.26
C ASP A 61 -16.95 -0.94 -2.04
N THR A 62 -17.29 0.32 -1.77
CA THR A 62 -18.14 0.75 -0.64
C THR A 62 -19.52 1.21 -1.10
N ASN A 63 -19.77 1.28 -2.40
CA ASN A 63 -20.96 1.84 -3.02
C ASN A 63 -21.31 3.26 -2.51
N GLN A 64 -20.27 4.06 -2.23
CA GLN A 64 -20.43 5.44 -1.77
C GLN A 64 -20.40 6.39 -2.96
N HIS A 65 -21.37 7.32 -2.97
CA HIS A 65 -21.53 8.32 -4.00
C HIS A 65 -21.48 9.72 -3.39
N TYR A 66 -20.74 10.62 -4.05
CA TYR A 66 -20.68 12.03 -3.67
C TYR A 66 -20.95 12.89 -4.90
N SER A 67 -21.66 14.01 -4.70
CA SER A 67 -21.87 15.06 -5.71
C SER A 67 -21.63 16.42 -5.04
N ILE A 68 -20.58 17.10 -5.45
CA ILE A 68 -20.06 18.30 -4.81
C ILE A 68 -20.16 19.45 -5.81
N ASP A 69 -20.80 20.54 -5.40
CA ASP A 69 -20.78 21.78 -6.14
C ASP A 69 -19.40 22.44 -5.96
N LEU A 70 -18.65 22.59 -7.05
CA LEU A 70 -17.30 23.14 -7.01
C LEU A 70 -17.24 24.64 -6.68
N LEU A 71 -18.41 25.30 -6.63
CA LEU A 71 -18.54 26.69 -6.17
C LEU A 71 -18.87 26.79 -4.67
N ASP A 72 -19.28 25.69 -4.03
CA ASP A 72 -19.72 25.65 -2.63
C ASP A 72 -19.06 24.47 -1.89
N ILE A 73 -17.74 24.55 -1.74
CA ILE A 73 -16.93 23.51 -1.09
C ILE A 73 -16.87 23.79 0.42
N HIS A 74 -17.17 22.76 1.24
CA HIS A 74 -17.14 22.79 2.70
C HIS A 74 -15.97 21.99 3.27
N ASP A 75 -15.52 22.30 4.49
CA ASP A 75 -14.41 21.62 5.16
C ASP A 75 -14.80 20.27 5.82
N SER A 76 -16.10 19.90 5.81
CA SER A 76 -16.63 18.76 6.58
C SER A 76 -16.69 17.43 5.80
N TYR A 77 -16.01 17.33 4.66
CA TYR A 77 -16.01 16.11 3.86
C TYR A 77 -15.13 15.01 4.47
N PRO A 78 -15.43 13.71 4.17
CA PRO A 78 -14.54 12.59 4.46
C PRO A 78 -13.13 12.83 3.93
N ILE A 79 -12.14 12.18 4.55
CA ILE A 79 -10.73 12.42 4.26
C ILE A 79 -10.35 12.12 2.80
N GLU A 80 -10.99 11.12 2.19
CA GLU A 80 -10.81 10.77 0.79
C GLU A 80 -11.26 11.91 -0.14
N ILE A 81 -12.36 12.56 0.23
CA ILE A 81 -12.90 13.70 -0.52
C ILE A 81 -12.00 14.93 -0.35
N GLN A 82 -11.48 15.17 0.87
CA GLN A 82 -10.52 16.24 1.13
C GLN A 82 -9.26 16.05 0.26
N ALA A 83 -8.77 14.81 0.13
CA ALA A 83 -7.65 14.46 -0.73
C ALA A 83 -7.94 14.76 -2.21
N ILE A 84 -9.13 14.39 -2.70
CA ILE A 84 -9.56 14.70 -4.08
C ILE A 84 -9.64 16.22 -4.30
N LEU A 85 -10.25 16.97 -3.39
CA LEU A 85 -10.37 18.42 -3.47
C LEU A 85 -9.00 19.12 -3.41
N TYR A 86 -8.04 18.58 -2.66
CA TYR A 86 -6.66 19.07 -2.63
C TYR A 86 -6.01 18.97 -4.03
N VAL A 87 -6.12 17.83 -4.70
CA VAL A 87 -5.57 17.63 -6.05
C VAL A 87 -6.36 18.46 -7.07
N TYR A 88 -7.70 18.49 -6.99
CA TYR A 88 -8.52 19.37 -7.81
C TYR A 88 -8.04 20.83 -7.74
N ASN A 89 -7.80 21.36 -6.54
CA ASN A 89 -7.32 22.74 -6.38
C ASN A 89 -5.94 22.96 -6.99
N HIS A 90 -5.07 21.94 -6.99
CA HIS A 90 -3.76 22.01 -7.64
C HIS A 90 -3.88 22.15 -9.16
N PHE A 91 -4.89 21.49 -9.78
CA PHE A 91 -5.12 21.51 -11.23
C PHE A 91 -6.23 22.48 -11.67
N LYS A 92 -6.81 23.26 -10.78
CA LYS A 92 -7.99 24.11 -11.04
C LYS A 92 -7.82 25.04 -12.25
N SER A 93 -6.62 25.54 -12.51
CA SER A 93 -6.35 26.43 -13.66
C SER A 93 -6.45 25.74 -15.03
N PHE A 94 -6.42 24.41 -15.08
CA PHE A 94 -6.55 23.62 -16.31
C PHE A 94 -8.00 23.20 -16.55
N ILE A 95 -8.85 23.22 -15.52
CA ILE A 95 -10.21 22.71 -15.54
C ILE A 95 -11.15 23.82 -16.03
N SER A 96 -12.00 23.50 -17.01
CA SER A 96 -13.02 24.45 -17.46
C SER A 96 -14.06 24.73 -16.38
N ASN A 97 -14.40 26.00 -16.17
CA ASN A 97 -15.49 26.39 -15.26
C ASN A 97 -16.89 25.94 -15.75
N GLN A 98 -16.95 25.37 -16.96
CA GLN A 98 -18.17 24.85 -17.59
C GLN A 98 -18.05 23.34 -17.84
N SER A 99 -17.44 22.61 -16.92
CA SER A 99 -17.33 21.15 -17.01
C SER A 99 -17.67 20.47 -15.69
N HIS A 100 -18.16 19.24 -15.80
CA HIS A 100 -18.26 18.29 -14.70
C HIS A 100 -17.01 17.41 -14.66
N LEU A 101 -16.60 17.06 -13.46
CA LEU A 101 -15.59 16.02 -13.22
C LEU A 101 -16.27 14.79 -12.63
N ASN A 102 -16.01 13.62 -13.21
CA ASN A 102 -16.48 12.34 -12.68
C ASN A 102 -15.27 11.48 -12.34
N ILE A 103 -15.19 11.02 -11.09
CA ILE A 103 -14.15 10.13 -10.60
C ILE A 103 -14.79 8.81 -10.20
N GLN A 104 -14.26 7.70 -10.71
CA GLN A 104 -14.66 6.35 -10.29
C GLN A 104 -13.44 5.61 -9.74
N VAL A 105 -13.61 4.97 -8.60
CA VAL A 105 -12.53 4.24 -7.90
C VAL A 105 -12.96 2.81 -7.66
N ARG A 106 -12.08 1.86 -8.04
CA ARG A 106 -12.21 0.42 -7.75
C ARG A 106 -10.87 -0.10 -7.24
N SER A 107 -10.87 -0.89 -6.17
CA SER A 107 -9.66 -1.42 -5.57
C SER A 107 -9.69 -2.94 -5.43
N GLU A 108 -8.60 -3.60 -5.83
CA GLU A 108 -8.33 -4.99 -5.48
C GLU A 108 -7.57 -5.07 -4.14
N ILE A 109 -7.05 -3.93 -3.65
CA ILE A 109 -6.26 -3.86 -2.42
C ILE A 109 -7.21 -3.76 -1.23
N PRO A 110 -7.20 -4.70 -0.29
CA PRO A 110 -8.06 -4.65 0.89
C PRO A 110 -7.81 -3.40 1.74
N ILE A 111 -8.89 -2.69 2.08
CA ILE A 111 -8.82 -1.48 2.89
C ILE A 111 -8.36 -1.85 4.31
N GLY A 112 -7.41 -1.08 4.86
CA GLY A 112 -6.93 -1.25 6.23
C GLY A 112 -5.98 -2.43 6.45
N ALA A 113 -5.69 -3.25 5.45
CA ALA A 113 -4.80 -4.40 5.54
C ALA A 113 -3.31 -4.03 5.67
N GLY A 114 -2.93 -2.76 5.45
CA GLY A 114 -1.54 -2.30 5.48
C GLY A 114 -0.78 -2.56 4.18
N LEU A 115 -1.51 -2.78 3.09
CA LEU A 115 -0.99 -3.12 1.76
C LEU A 115 -0.83 -1.89 0.83
N GLY A 116 -0.86 -0.67 1.38
CA GLY A 116 -0.61 0.56 0.62
C GLY A 116 -1.82 1.08 -0.18
N SER A 117 -3.07 0.80 0.25
CA SER A 117 -4.27 1.23 -0.47
C SER A 117 -4.40 2.76 -0.56
N SER A 118 -4.08 3.52 0.50
CA SER A 118 -4.10 4.99 0.47
C SER A 118 -3.08 5.57 -0.51
N ALA A 119 -1.87 4.99 -0.54
CA ALA A 119 -0.82 5.42 -1.46
C ALA A 119 -1.17 5.12 -2.92
N ALA A 120 -1.73 3.93 -3.20
CA ALA A 120 -2.23 3.61 -4.53
C ALA A 120 -3.36 4.57 -4.97
N PHE A 121 -4.27 4.93 -4.03
CA PHE A 121 -5.29 5.95 -4.27
C PHE A 121 -4.68 7.33 -4.58
N SER A 122 -3.73 7.78 -3.75
CA SER A 122 -3.06 9.07 -3.90
C SER A 122 -2.33 9.17 -5.25
N VAL A 123 -1.63 8.10 -5.64
CA VAL A 123 -0.88 8.02 -6.90
C VAL A 123 -1.81 7.95 -8.11
N CYS A 124 -2.90 7.16 -8.06
CA CYS A 124 -3.90 7.12 -9.12
C CYS A 124 -4.59 8.49 -9.30
N LEU A 125 -4.98 9.13 -8.19
CA LEU A 125 -5.62 10.43 -8.22
C LEU A 125 -4.75 11.47 -8.93
N VAL A 126 -3.50 11.61 -8.51
CA VAL A 126 -2.56 12.55 -9.13
C VAL A 126 -2.26 12.13 -10.57
N GLY A 127 -2.05 10.84 -10.84
CA GLY A 127 -1.78 10.29 -12.17
C GLY A 127 -2.90 10.56 -13.17
N CYS A 128 -4.17 10.43 -12.77
CA CYS A 128 -5.32 10.79 -13.60
C CYS A 128 -5.27 12.25 -14.06
N PHE A 129 -5.02 13.18 -13.14
CA PHE A 129 -4.94 14.61 -13.48
C PHE A 129 -3.74 14.90 -14.39
N TYR A 130 -2.56 14.30 -14.12
CA TYR A 130 -1.40 14.42 -15.01
C TYR A 130 -1.71 13.91 -16.41
N LEU A 131 -2.28 12.72 -16.54
CA LEU A 131 -2.61 12.13 -17.84
C LEU A 131 -3.67 12.95 -18.57
N LEU A 132 -4.70 13.45 -17.87
CA LEU A 132 -5.77 14.21 -18.48
C LEU A 132 -5.27 15.55 -19.06
N TYR A 133 -4.40 16.28 -18.34
CA TYR A 133 -4.00 17.64 -18.71
C TYR A 133 -2.63 17.72 -19.38
N TYR A 134 -1.65 16.88 -18.99
CA TYR A 134 -0.30 16.88 -19.60
C TYR A 134 -0.08 15.77 -20.62
N LYS A 135 -1.00 14.78 -20.73
CA LYS A 135 -0.93 13.65 -21.67
C LYS A 135 0.28 12.72 -21.45
N THR A 136 0.92 12.80 -20.31
CA THR A 136 2.08 11.98 -19.94
C THR A 136 2.23 11.94 -18.43
N PHE A 137 2.97 10.95 -17.94
CA PHE A 137 3.36 10.87 -16.54
C PHE A 137 4.75 11.50 -16.34
N ASN A 138 4.83 12.49 -15.43
CA ASN A 138 6.07 12.84 -14.78
C ASN A 138 6.09 12.13 -13.42
N GLN A 139 6.75 10.98 -13.34
CA GLN A 139 6.73 10.13 -12.14
C GLN A 139 7.26 10.86 -10.89
N GLU A 140 8.27 11.73 -11.03
CA GLU A 140 8.81 12.48 -9.88
C GLU A 140 7.79 13.47 -9.33
N ASP A 141 7.17 14.28 -10.18
CA ASP A 141 6.15 15.24 -9.77
C ASP A 141 4.92 14.53 -9.18
N ILE A 142 4.50 13.41 -9.81
CA ILE A 142 3.40 12.56 -9.33
C ILE A 142 3.73 12.01 -7.94
N ASN A 143 4.93 11.48 -7.74
CA ASN A 143 5.37 10.96 -6.44
C ASN A 143 5.38 12.05 -5.36
N GLN A 144 5.90 13.24 -5.67
CA GLN A 144 5.96 14.36 -4.74
C GLN A 144 4.57 14.88 -4.36
N LEU A 145 3.66 15.02 -5.35
CA LEU A 145 2.29 15.48 -5.07
C LEU A 145 1.50 14.39 -4.33
N SER A 146 1.66 13.12 -4.68
CA SER A 146 1.06 11.98 -3.97
C SER A 146 1.53 11.90 -2.51
N TYR A 147 2.79 12.21 -2.22
CA TYR A 147 3.27 12.33 -0.85
C TYR A 147 2.50 13.39 -0.05
N LYS A 148 2.20 14.55 -0.66
CA LYS A 148 1.39 15.61 -0.01
C LYS A 148 -0.04 15.13 0.25
N VAL A 149 -0.60 14.33 -0.66
CA VAL A 149 -1.91 13.69 -0.46
C VAL A 149 -1.85 12.68 0.69
N GLU A 150 -0.80 11.85 0.77
CA GLU A 150 -0.58 10.93 1.89
C GLU A 150 -0.44 11.67 3.24
N CYS A 151 0.08 12.90 3.26
CA CYS A 151 0.09 13.73 4.47
C CYS A 151 -1.32 14.06 4.97
N ILE A 152 -2.31 14.15 4.10
CA ILE A 152 -3.71 14.35 4.49
C ILE A 152 -4.22 13.12 5.24
N PHE A 153 -3.90 11.90 4.77
CA PHE A 153 -4.34 10.64 5.40
C PHE A 153 -3.60 10.33 6.71
N HIS A 154 -2.28 10.59 6.76
CA HIS A 154 -1.39 10.03 7.78
C HIS A 154 -0.55 11.07 8.54
N GLY A 155 -0.68 12.35 8.25
CA GLY A 155 0.10 13.44 8.84
C GLY A 155 1.56 13.44 8.37
N THR A 156 2.37 12.50 8.84
CA THR A 156 3.81 12.38 8.49
C THR A 156 4.14 10.99 7.95
N PRO A 157 3.76 10.69 6.68
CA PRO A 157 4.06 9.42 6.06
C PRO A 157 5.57 9.26 5.79
N SER A 158 6.06 8.01 5.71
CA SER A 158 7.48 7.73 5.41
C SER A 158 7.88 8.05 3.97
N GLY A 159 6.93 8.12 3.05
CA GLY A 159 7.18 8.28 1.62
C GLY A 159 7.56 6.97 0.90
N ILE A 160 7.56 5.84 1.59
CA ILE A 160 7.83 4.52 0.98
C ILE A 160 6.65 4.12 0.09
N ASP A 161 5.44 4.18 0.64
CA ASP A 161 4.24 3.61 0.05
C ASP A 161 3.91 4.32 -1.28
N ASN A 162 3.89 5.66 -1.31
CA ASN A 162 3.69 6.42 -2.55
C ASN A 162 4.84 6.20 -3.56
N THR A 163 6.09 6.05 -3.10
CA THR A 163 7.23 5.77 -3.99
C THR A 163 7.04 4.42 -4.68
N ILE A 164 6.72 3.34 -3.95
CA ILE A 164 6.46 2.03 -4.53
C ILE A 164 5.25 2.05 -5.47
N SER A 165 4.17 2.70 -5.07
CA SER A 165 2.97 2.80 -5.91
C SER A 165 3.22 3.59 -7.20
N THR A 166 4.10 4.60 -7.17
CA THR A 166 4.46 5.39 -8.36
C THR A 166 5.40 4.64 -9.30
N TYR A 167 6.52 4.13 -8.77
CA TYR A 167 7.59 3.57 -9.61
C TYR A 167 7.46 2.05 -9.82
N GLY A 168 6.77 1.35 -8.92
CA GLY A 168 6.70 -0.12 -8.94
C GLY A 168 8.01 -0.79 -8.53
N GLN A 169 8.16 -2.05 -8.97
CA GLN A 169 9.34 -2.88 -8.72
C GLN A 169 9.59 -3.13 -7.21
N SER A 170 10.85 -3.33 -6.82
CA SER A 170 11.24 -3.47 -5.44
C SER A 170 12.22 -2.37 -5.05
N LEU A 171 12.18 -1.98 -3.78
CA LEU A 171 12.93 -0.84 -3.25
C LEU A 171 13.66 -1.25 -1.97
N VAL A 172 14.96 -1.00 -1.92
CA VAL A 172 15.72 -0.93 -0.67
C VAL A 172 15.58 0.48 -0.13
N TYR A 173 15.01 0.59 1.04
CA TYR A 173 14.66 1.88 1.64
C TYR A 173 15.27 2.03 3.03
N SER A 174 15.83 3.20 3.29
CA SER A 174 16.11 3.72 4.63
C SER A 174 15.88 5.23 4.64
N ARG A 175 16.11 5.91 5.77
CA ARG A 175 16.01 7.38 5.83
C ARG A 175 16.92 8.10 4.83
N THR A 176 18.06 7.49 4.48
CA THR A 176 19.10 8.07 3.63
C THR A 176 19.26 7.37 2.28
N LEU A 177 18.56 6.25 2.07
CA LEU A 177 18.69 5.42 0.86
C LEU A 177 17.30 5.13 0.26
N LYS A 178 17.18 5.38 -1.04
CA LYS A 178 16.08 4.90 -1.89
C LYS A 178 16.70 4.30 -3.14
N GLN A 179 16.77 2.98 -3.21
CA GLN A 179 17.40 2.27 -4.32
C GLN A 179 16.45 1.24 -4.89
N HIS A 180 16.05 1.42 -6.15
CA HIS A 180 15.30 0.41 -6.89
C HIS A 180 16.18 -0.79 -7.21
N ILE A 181 15.64 -1.98 -7.03
CA ILE A 181 16.31 -3.24 -7.31
C ILE A 181 15.37 -4.19 -8.05
N ASN A 182 15.96 -5.08 -8.83
CA ASN A 182 15.24 -6.16 -9.48
C ASN A 182 15.16 -7.36 -8.50
N PHE A 183 14.12 -7.38 -7.67
CA PHE A 183 13.86 -8.44 -6.71
C PHE A 183 12.45 -8.98 -6.92
N HIS A 184 12.34 -10.27 -7.18
CA HIS A 184 11.09 -10.97 -7.43
C HIS A 184 10.95 -12.18 -6.51
N LEU A 185 9.76 -12.39 -6.01
CA LEU A 185 9.37 -13.61 -5.32
C LEU A 185 8.24 -14.27 -6.10
N SER A 186 8.41 -15.54 -6.42
CA SER A 186 7.34 -16.39 -6.94
C SER A 186 6.55 -17.03 -5.80
N ASN A 187 5.28 -17.34 -6.07
CA ASN A 187 4.41 -18.07 -5.14
C ASN A 187 4.25 -17.41 -3.76
N LEU A 188 4.13 -16.09 -3.74
CA LEU A 188 3.86 -15.35 -2.51
C LEU A 188 2.34 -15.28 -2.27
N ALA A 189 1.93 -15.67 -1.05
CA ALA A 189 0.57 -15.44 -0.57
C ALA A 189 0.56 -14.39 0.53
N ILE A 190 -0.46 -13.54 0.52
CA ILE A 190 -0.83 -12.65 1.60
C ILE A 190 -1.99 -13.31 2.35
N ILE A 191 -1.84 -13.50 3.65
CA ILE A 191 -2.85 -14.07 4.54
C ILE A 191 -3.37 -12.94 5.42
N ASP A 192 -4.58 -12.45 5.17
CA ASP A 192 -5.27 -11.50 6.06
C ASP A 192 -5.87 -12.27 7.22
N THR A 193 -5.25 -12.16 8.38
CA THR A 193 -5.65 -12.89 9.59
C THR A 193 -6.99 -12.43 10.16
N GLY A 194 -7.53 -11.29 9.69
CA GLY A 194 -8.73 -10.69 10.29
C GLY A 194 -8.51 -10.14 11.71
N ILE A 195 -7.33 -10.32 12.30
CA ILE A 195 -7.00 -9.81 13.64
C ILE A 195 -6.81 -8.29 13.54
N PRO A 196 -7.61 -7.50 14.27
CA PRO A 196 -7.47 -6.04 14.28
C PRO A 196 -6.09 -5.60 14.76
N LYS A 197 -5.48 -4.64 14.06
CA LYS A 197 -4.16 -4.12 14.42
C LYS A 197 -4.18 -2.62 14.63
N SER A 198 -3.25 -2.13 15.44
CA SER A 198 -2.94 -0.71 15.56
C SER A 198 -1.46 -0.49 15.35
N THR A 199 -1.11 0.06 14.18
CA THR A 199 0.29 0.40 13.83
C THR A 199 0.92 1.26 14.91
N LYS A 200 0.19 2.28 15.41
CA LYS A 200 0.68 3.17 16.47
C LYS A 200 1.04 2.38 17.75
N LYS A 201 0.15 1.50 18.20
CA LYS A 201 0.42 0.68 19.42
C LYS A 201 1.66 -0.20 19.24
N MET A 202 1.86 -0.82 18.07
CA MET A 202 3.02 -1.67 17.82
C MET A 202 4.32 -0.86 17.75
N VAL A 203 4.31 0.29 17.09
CA VAL A 203 5.47 1.20 17.06
C VAL A 203 5.81 1.70 18.46
N ASP A 204 4.83 2.09 19.26
CA ASP A 204 5.03 2.51 20.65
C ASP A 204 5.58 1.37 21.52
N LEU A 205 5.09 0.14 21.33
CA LEU A 205 5.59 -1.06 22.03
C LEU A 205 7.07 -1.30 21.72
N VAL A 206 7.46 -1.29 20.45
CA VAL A 206 8.86 -1.47 20.05
C VAL A 206 9.73 -0.34 20.57
N ARG A 207 9.26 0.89 20.55
CA ARG A 207 9.97 2.04 21.13
C ARG A 207 10.26 1.81 22.63
N LEU A 208 9.25 1.45 23.40
CA LEU A 208 9.41 1.18 24.84
C LEU A 208 10.34 -0.01 25.10
N PHE A 209 10.28 -1.07 24.26
CA PHE A 209 11.19 -2.21 24.36
C PHE A 209 12.64 -1.76 24.18
N ILE A 210 12.94 -0.95 23.15
CA ILE A 210 14.29 -0.47 22.85
C ILE A 210 14.78 0.50 23.94
N GLU A 211 13.94 1.41 24.43
CA GLU A 211 14.26 2.33 25.52
C GLU A 211 14.68 1.58 26.81
N ASN A 212 13.97 0.48 27.13
CA ASN A 212 14.23 -0.31 28.31
C ASN A 212 15.36 -1.36 28.15
N ASN A 213 15.66 -1.75 26.91
CA ASN A 213 16.64 -2.82 26.57
C ASN A 213 17.55 -2.36 25.43
N GLN A 214 18.21 -1.21 25.57
CA GLN A 214 18.92 -0.55 24.48
C GLN A 214 19.90 -1.47 23.71
N LYS A 215 20.73 -2.23 24.43
CA LYS A 215 21.73 -3.10 23.81
C LYS A 215 21.10 -4.23 22.99
N ASP A 216 20.09 -4.91 23.54
CA ASP A 216 19.40 -6.03 22.88
C ASP A 216 18.50 -5.49 21.74
N GLY A 217 17.84 -4.37 21.95
CA GLY A 217 17.04 -3.69 20.95
C GLY A 217 17.88 -3.30 19.71
N GLU A 218 18.99 -2.63 19.90
CA GLU A 218 19.93 -2.27 18.81
C GLU A 218 20.46 -3.51 18.08
N LYS A 219 20.79 -4.57 18.82
CA LYS A 219 21.22 -5.84 18.21
C LYS A 219 20.12 -6.42 17.33
N ILE A 220 18.88 -6.51 17.81
CA ILE A 220 17.75 -7.04 17.04
C ILE A 220 17.52 -6.21 15.77
N LEU A 221 17.55 -4.85 15.86
CA LEU A 221 17.39 -3.98 14.69
C LEU A 221 18.51 -4.21 13.64
N ASN A 222 19.75 -4.39 14.07
CA ASN A 222 20.87 -4.71 13.19
C ASN A 222 20.74 -6.11 12.57
N ASP A 223 20.26 -7.09 13.33
CA ASP A 223 20.04 -8.45 12.84
C ASP A 223 18.88 -8.49 11.80
N ILE A 224 17.84 -7.65 11.97
CA ILE A 224 16.77 -7.46 10.98
C ILE A 224 17.36 -6.85 9.69
N GLU A 225 18.19 -5.82 9.79
CA GLU A 225 18.86 -5.22 8.61
C GLU A 225 19.73 -6.24 7.89
N LEU A 226 20.50 -7.05 8.64
CA LEU A 226 21.31 -8.13 8.08
C LEU A 226 20.46 -9.19 7.35
N CYS A 227 19.25 -9.50 7.86
CA CYS A 227 18.30 -10.34 7.13
C CYS A 227 17.90 -9.72 5.79
N VAL A 228 17.64 -8.40 5.77
CA VAL A 228 17.29 -7.67 4.52
C VAL A 228 18.44 -7.78 3.51
N ASP A 229 19.68 -7.51 3.94
CA ASP A 229 20.84 -7.60 3.05
C ASP A 229 21.00 -9.01 2.46
N LYS A 230 20.84 -10.04 3.30
CA LYS A 230 20.91 -11.44 2.85
C LYS A 230 19.75 -11.82 1.93
N MET A 231 18.53 -11.32 2.13
CA MET A 231 17.40 -11.55 1.22
C MET A 231 17.70 -11.02 -0.19
N ILE A 232 18.45 -9.93 -0.29
CA ILE A 232 18.84 -9.31 -1.56
C ILE A 232 20.01 -10.07 -2.20
N GLU A 233 21.02 -10.42 -1.41
CA GLU A 233 22.26 -11.05 -1.90
C GLU A 233 22.09 -12.54 -2.18
N TYR A 234 21.26 -13.25 -1.39
CA TYR A 234 21.04 -14.69 -1.44
C TYR A 234 19.54 -15.03 -1.49
N PRO A 235 18.82 -14.69 -2.55
CA PRO A 235 17.37 -14.88 -2.66
C PRO A 235 16.94 -16.37 -2.56
N GLU A 236 17.84 -17.31 -2.86
CA GLU A 236 17.61 -18.76 -2.67
C GLU A 236 17.43 -19.16 -1.20
N GLN A 237 17.92 -18.36 -0.26
CA GLN A 237 17.80 -18.60 1.19
C GLN A 237 16.54 -17.94 1.78
N ILE A 238 15.65 -17.38 0.95
CA ILE A 238 14.53 -16.57 1.41
C ILE A 238 13.62 -17.30 2.42
N ASN A 239 13.42 -18.60 2.28
CA ASN A 239 12.64 -19.39 3.23
C ASN A 239 13.23 -19.34 4.65
N GLN A 240 14.52 -19.53 4.79
CA GLN A 240 15.23 -19.47 6.07
C GLN A 240 15.24 -18.05 6.62
N LEU A 241 15.44 -17.05 5.76
CA LEU A 241 15.49 -15.65 6.13
C LEU A 241 14.12 -15.12 6.58
N PHE A 242 13.01 -15.61 6.01
CA PHE A 242 11.67 -15.32 6.51
C PHE A 242 11.47 -15.79 7.95
N GLN A 243 11.90 -17.04 8.24
CA GLN A 243 11.82 -17.59 9.60
C GLN A 243 12.70 -16.80 10.57
N GLN A 244 13.94 -16.45 10.20
CA GLN A 244 14.83 -15.65 11.03
C GLN A 244 14.26 -14.28 11.32
N ASN A 245 13.75 -13.57 10.29
CA ASN A 245 13.13 -12.26 10.45
C ASN A 245 11.89 -12.34 11.35
N GLN A 246 11.05 -13.39 11.22
CA GLN A 246 9.90 -13.61 12.10
C GLN A 246 10.32 -13.79 13.56
N GLN A 247 11.38 -14.54 13.84
CA GLN A 247 11.89 -14.71 15.22
C GLN A 247 12.35 -13.36 15.80
N LEU A 248 13.02 -12.54 15.01
CA LEU A 248 13.45 -11.20 15.44
C LEU A 248 12.23 -10.29 15.73
N LEU A 249 11.19 -10.32 14.88
CA LEU A 249 9.94 -9.60 15.11
C LEU A 249 9.22 -10.10 16.37
N LYS A 250 9.24 -11.41 16.63
CA LYS A 250 8.73 -11.99 17.87
C LYS A 250 9.52 -11.49 19.10
N CYS A 251 10.85 -11.38 19.02
CA CYS A 251 11.68 -10.81 20.08
C CYS A 251 11.38 -9.34 20.34
N LEU A 252 10.95 -8.56 19.33
CA LEU A 252 10.47 -7.18 19.50
C LEU A 252 9.07 -7.11 20.15
N GLY A 253 8.39 -8.26 20.35
CA GLY A 253 7.06 -8.32 20.97
C GLY A 253 5.90 -7.98 20.03
N VAL A 254 6.12 -7.95 18.70
CA VAL A 254 5.06 -7.59 17.72
C VAL A 254 4.33 -8.79 17.14
N SER A 255 4.66 -10.02 17.57
CA SER A 255 3.89 -11.23 17.27
C SER A 255 2.95 -11.58 18.42
N THR A 256 1.72 -11.97 18.08
CA THR A 256 0.75 -12.46 19.08
C THR A 256 0.72 -14.00 19.10
N ILE A 257 0.11 -14.59 20.12
CA ILE A 257 -0.05 -16.04 20.22
C ILE A 257 -0.81 -16.59 19.01
N GLU A 258 -1.84 -15.89 18.56
CA GLU A 258 -2.64 -16.28 17.39
C GLU A 258 -1.78 -16.27 16.11
N ILE A 259 -0.96 -15.23 15.91
CA ILE A 259 -0.03 -15.13 14.78
C ILE A 259 0.99 -16.27 14.85
N ASP A 260 1.59 -16.51 16.01
CA ASP A 260 2.58 -17.58 16.21
C ASP A 260 1.98 -18.95 15.88
N ASN A 261 0.73 -19.22 16.27
CA ASN A 261 0.01 -20.46 15.96
C ASN A 261 -0.21 -20.62 14.45
N ILE A 262 -0.66 -19.57 13.76
CA ILE A 262 -0.85 -19.59 12.30
C ILE A 262 0.48 -19.89 11.60
N ILE A 263 1.55 -19.20 12.00
CA ILE A 263 2.89 -19.39 11.41
C ILE A 263 3.41 -20.80 11.69
N GLN A 264 3.19 -21.36 12.90
CA GLN A 264 3.62 -22.70 13.22
C GLN A 264 2.92 -23.76 12.36
N ILE A 265 1.60 -23.66 12.15
CA ILE A 265 0.84 -24.54 11.26
C ILE A 265 1.42 -24.54 9.84
N LEU A 266 1.80 -23.37 9.34
CA LEU A 266 2.42 -23.22 8.02
C LEU A 266 3.82 -23.83 7.97
N ILE A 267 4.65 -23.60 8.99
CA ILE A 267 6.01 -24.17 9.11
C ILE A 267 5.96 -25.70 9.14
N ASP A 268 5.02 -26.32 9.84
CA ASP A 268 4.83 -27.77 9.92
C ASP A 268 4.53 -28.41 8.55
N LYS A 269 4.13 -27.58 7.56
CA LYS A 269 3.91 -27.94 6.15
C LYS A 269 5.03 -27.43 5.23
N ASN A 270 6.18 -27.02 5.78
CA ASN A 270 7.30 -26.40 5.04
C ASN A 270 6.93 -25.12 4.27
N ILE A 271 5.95 -24.38 4.75
CA ILE A 271 5.57 -23.05 4.25
C ILE A 271 6.20 -22.01 5.16
N SER A 272 7.19 -21.27 4.67
CA SER A 272 7.80 -20.20 5.43
C SER A 272 6.90 -18.96 5.41
N ALA A 273 6.58 -18.45 6.59
CA ALA A 273 5.67 -17.29 6.74
C ALA A 273 6.21 -16.32 7.79
N LYS A 274 5.82 -15.05 7.64
CA LYS A 274 6.19 -13.98 8.57
C LYS A 274 5.17 -12.85 8.55
N ILE A 275 5.21 -12.02 9.58
CA ILE A 275 4.50 -10.74 9.63
C ILE A 275 4.99 -9.84 8.50
N THR A 276 4.07 -9.05 7.91
CA THR A 276 4.39 -7.89 7.07
C THR A 276 3.78 -6.63 7.70
N GLY A 277 4.59 -5.58 7.82
CA GLY A 277 4.21 -4.31 8.46
C GLY A 277 4.35 -4.32 9.97
N ALA A 278 3.42 -3.68 10.70
CA ALA A 278 3.61 -3.41 12.13
C ALA A 278 3.42 -4.63 13.05
N GLY A 279 2.79 -5.71 12.61
CA GLY A 279 2.44 -6.83 13.48
C GLY A 279 1.25 -6.54 14.42
N GLY A 280 1.09 -7.37 15.44
CA GLY A 280 -0.04 -7.32 16.37
C GLY A 280 -1.38 -7.74 15.75
N GLY A 281 -1.39 -8.22 14.51
CA GLY A 281 -2.53 -8.56 13.67
C GLY A 281 -2.29 -8.20 12.21
N GLY A 282 -3.36 -8.12 11.42
CA GLY A 282 -3.32 -7.76 9.99
C GLY A 282 -2.81 -8.89 9.12
N CYS A 283 -1.86 -8.61 8.21
CA CYS A 283 -1.42 -9.58 7.20
C CYS A 283 -0.11 -10.27 7.56
N LEU A 284 -0.03 -11.55 7.17
CA LEU A 284 1.19 -12.33 7.04
C LEU A 284 1.53 -12.49 5.56
N ILE A 285 2.80 -12.74 5.27
CA ILE A 285 3.24 -13.20 3.95
C ILE A 285 3.81 -14.61 4.08
N ALA A 286 3.52 -15.45 3.09
CA ALA A 286 3.91 -16.86 3.08
C ALA A 286 4.43 -17.29 1.70
N LEU A 287 5.49 -18.09 1.68
CA LEU A 287 6.08 -18.68 0.46
C LEU A 287 5.45 -20.04 0.22
N THR A 288 4.53 -20.13 -0.74
CA THR A 288 3.57 -21.25 -0.85
C THR A 288 3.92 -22.28 -1.90
N SER A 289 5.13 -22.26 -2.47
CA SER A 289 5.68 -22.99 -3.62
C SER A 289 4.82 -24.07 -4.31
N ASN A 290 4.07 -24.90 -3.57
CA ASN A 290 3.29 -26.03 -4.09
C ASN A 290 1.86 -26.10 -3.54
N PHE A 291 1.38 -25.05 -2.86
CA PHE A 291 0.06 -25.04 -2.25
C PHE A 291 -0.90 -24.13 -3.01
N THR A 292 -2.12 -24.60 -3.22
CA THR A 292 -3.22 -23.77 -3.73
C THR A 292 -3.84 -22.96 -2.59
N LYS A 293 -4.63 -21.93 -2.97
CA LYS A 293 -5.41 -21.14 -2.02
C LYS A 293 -6.30 -22.00 -1.12
N ASP A 294 -7.01 -22.96 -1.72
CA ASP A 294 -7.94 -23.84 -0.99
C ASP A 294 -7.22 -24.75 -0.02
N GLN A 295 -6.03 -25.24 -0.38
CA GLN A 295 -5.19 -26.04 0.52
C GLN A 295 -4.73 -25.23 1.74
N ILE A 296 -4.33 -23.96 1.55
CA ILE A 296 -3.94 -23.10 2.68
C ILE A 296 -5.15 -22.73 3.53
N LEU A 297 -6.31 -22.46 2.92
CA LEU A 297 -7.55 -22.21 3.66
C LEU A 297 -7.95 -23.44 4.50
N ASP A 298 -7.81 -24.65 3.97
CA ASP A 298 -8.11 -25.88 4.74
C ASP A 298 -7.12 -26.09 5.91
N LEU A 299 -5.84 -25.83 5.69
CA LEU A 299 -4.83 -25.86 6.76
C LEU A 299 -5.13 -24.89 7.91
N LEU A 300 -5.69 -23.72 7.59
CA LEU A 300 -5.92 -22.61 8.53
C LEU A 300 -7.41 -22.47 8.93
N LYS A 301 -8.26 -23.44 8.60
CA LYS A 301 -9.73 -23.34 8.80
C LYS A 301 -10.17 -23.02 10.22
N ASP A 302 -9.40 -23.48 11.22
CA ASP A 302 -9.71 -23.27 12.63
C ASP A 302 -9.17 -21.91 13.16
N ASN A 303 -8.49 -21.13 12.31
CA ASN A 303 -7.85 -19.86 12.69
C ASN A 303 -8.61 -18.60 12.24
N HIS A 304 -9.87 -18.77 11.73
CA HIS A 304 -10.73 -17.64 11.30
C HIS A 304 -10.08 -16.67 10.32
N ILE A 305 -9.28 -17.18 9.35
CA ILE A 305 -8.63 -16.37 8.33
C ILE A 305 -9.69 -15.63 7.49
N LYS A 306 -9.52 -14.31 7.36
CA LYS A 306 -10.44 -13.47 6.60
C LYS A 306 -10.31 -13.68 5.10
N SER A 307 -9.07 -13.71 4.57
CA SER A 307 -8.81 -13.88 3.14
C SER A 307 -7.37 -14.32 2.88
N ILE A 308 -7.14 -14.96 1.72
CA ILE A 308 -5.82 -15.29 1.19
C ILE A 308 -5.75 -14.78 -0.25
N TYR A 309 -4.65 -14.10 -0.57
CA TYR A 309 -4.37 -13.54 -1.90
C TYR A 309 -3.03 -14.07 -2.39
N PHE A 310 -3.01 -14.68 -3.56
CA PHE A 310 -1.77 -14.99 -4.26
C PHE A 310 -1.38 -13.80 -5.12
N VAL A 311 -0.16 -13.32 -4.97
CA VAL A 311 0.27 -12.07 -5.59
C VAL A 311 1.60 -12.23 -6.30
N GLU A 312 1.75 -11.52 -7.41
CA GLU A 312 3.03 -11.24 -8.02
C GLU A 312 3.70 -10.06 -7.31
N CYS A 313 5.02 -10.09 -7.20
CA CYS A 313 5.83 -9.03 -6.63
C CYS A 313 6.70 -8.36 -7.68
N GLY A 314 7.12 -7.13 -7.42
CA GLY A 314 7.99 -6.40 -8.32
C GLY A 314 7.31 -5.97 -9.61
N VAL A 315 5.99 -5.72 -9.55
CA VAL A 315 5.18 -5.31 -10.70
C VAL A 315 5.39 -3.83 -11.04
N GLU A 316 4.92 -3.44 -12.23
CA GLU A 316 4.94 -2.05 -12.71
C GLU A 316 4.17 -1.12 -11.78
N GLY A 317 4.66 0.11 -11.62
CA GLY A 317 4.03 1.16 -10.83
C GLY A 317 2.76 1.73 -11.45
N LEU A 318 2.61 3.04 -11.35
CA LEU A 318 1.52 3.78 -12.01
C LEU A 318 1.56 3.56 -13.52
N ARG A 319 0.42 3.20 -14.12
CA ARG A 319 0.28 3.07 -15.56
C ARG A 319 -1.09 3.52 -16.05
N GLU A 320 -1.15 3.87 -17.32
CA GLU A 320 -2.40 4.07 -18.04
C GLU A 320 -3.06 2.73 -18.35
N GLU A 321 -4.38 2.69 -18.21
CA GLU A 321 -5.20 1.53 -18.58
C GLU A 321 -6.03 1.87 -19.83
N GLN A 322 -6.30 0.85 -20.65
CA GLN A 322 -7.17 1.02 -21.81
C GLN A 322 -8.62 1.18 -21.39
N ILE A 323 -9.35 2.04 -22.09
CA ILE A 323 -10.81 2.15 -21.96
C ILE A 323 -11.40 0.89 -22.59
N PHE A 324 -12.04 0.05 -21.78
CA PHE A 324 -12.77 -1.14 -22.25
C PHE A 324 -14.22 -0.82 -22.60
#